data_7dce59a940e6272fd796ce012d28a1d3
#
_entry.id   7dce59a940e6272fd796ce012d28a1d3
#
_cell.length_a   1.000
_cell.length_b   1.000
_cell.length_c   1.000
_cell.angle_alpha   90.00
_cell.angle_beta   90.00
_cell.angle_gamma   90.00
#
_symmetry.space_group_name_H-M   'P 1'
#
loop_
_entity.id
_entity.type
_entity.pdbx_description
1 polymer ?
#
loop_
_entity_poly.entity_id
_entity_poly.type
_entity_poly.pdbx_seq_one_letter_code
_entity_poly.pdbx_strand_id
1 'polypeptide(L)'
;MTTSNLVPLRNPHPPEPPVLSLVNASLTPSDDWEVEPEGTAANPSASDGQTAPGASESSRWTGGFAYAPENNSAAALRDVCDDVSVDAPEIPAPTGVAAVEHATGGTLTGSPTTYTYKVTFVNANGETTGSLSATAVIGSGVTTGSATISWDAPEEQGVTANVYGRIGGSLGLIESGITGTSWTDTGAASPGAAVPSSNTTGGTGTYTDLSDVEFVPYLVVVEDSCSSFGFSERDYRGRATRLLDSATPKAIGREFWRGDFAQAKSYPNNYLANSDSVTDITPMTVPSLLRGIQLLEDALSACGFGGRGMLHVQPQTAPNLLGALLVTDDAGVVQLVTILGNIVVADSGYDGTGPGNEAPSAGYAWIYATDLVTVRTDDPVLIPDTLAEALDRGQNGQPNRITFRAERFAAATFDAGCHFACKVQLDS
;
A
#
# COMPACT_ATOMS: atom_id res chain seq x y z
N MET A 1 24.40 -34.99 -54.33
CA MET A 1 23.72 -34.87 -53.01
C MET A 1 23.46 -33.40 -52.81
N THR A 2 22.23 -32.97 -53.05
CA THR A 2 21.79 -31.60 -52.89
C THR A 2 21.52 -31.38 -51.39
N THR A 3 22.39 -30.65 -50.73
CA THR A 3 22.15 -30.18 -49.35
C THR A 3 20.98 -29.20 -49.40
N SER A 4 19.85 -29.63 -48.92
CA SER A 4 18.71 -28.78 -48.63
C SER A 4 19.12 -27.81 -47.55
N ASN A 5 19.35 -26.56 -47.93
CA ASN A 5 19.45 -25.46 -46.96
C ASN A 5 18.07 -25.26 -46.33
N LEU A 6 17.81 -25.97 -45.23
CA LEU A 6 16.71 -25.64 -44.33
C LEU A 6 17.02 -24.29 -43.69
N VAL A 7 16.55 -23.23 -44.33
CA VAL A 7 16.48 -21.91 -43.65
C VAL A 7 15.42 -22.08 -42.54
N PRO A 8 15.81 -21.97 -41.28
CA PRO A 8 14.82 -22.00 -40.23
C PRO A 8 13.80 -20.88 -40.48
N LEU A 9 12.52 -21.24 -40.48
CA LEU A 9 11.43 -20.26 -40.51
C LEU A 9 11.61 -19.34 -39.34
N ARG A 10 12.16 -18.16 -39.60
CA ARG A 10 12.21 -17.08 -38.62
C ARG A 10 10.78 -16.58 -38.46
N ASN A 11 10.32 -16.50 -37.24
CA ASN A 11 9.17 -15.67 -36.96
C ASN A 11 9.56 -14.23 -37.36
N PRO A 12 8.98 -13.65 -38.42
CA PRO A 12 9.43 -12.37 -38.96
C PRO A 12 9.15 -11.19 -38.03
N HIS A 13 8.31 -11.39 -37.02
CA HIS A 13 7.97 -10.37 -36.05
C HIS A 13 8.42 -10.82 -34.65
N PRO A 14 9.06 -9.91 -33.87
CA PRO A 14 9.20 -10.13 -32.46
C PRO A 14 7.79 -10.32 -31.86
N PRO A 15 7.60 -11.23 -30.90
CA PRO A 15 6.31 -11.33 -30.24
C PRO A 15 6.02 -10.00 -29.54
N GLU A 16 4.93 -9.38 -29.94
CA GLU A 16 4.42 -8.19 -29.24
C GLU A 16 3.77 -8.62 -27.91
N PRO A 17 3.96 -7.86 -26.84
CA PRO A 17 3.25 -8.12 -25.61
C PRO A 17 1.74 -8.11 -25.87
N PRO A 18 0.96 -8.96 -25.17
CA PRO A 18 -0.50 -8.92 -25.28
C PRO A 18 -1.03 -7.51 -25.01
N VAL A 19 -2.02 -7.09 -25.77
CA VAL A 19 -2.59 -5.73 -25.69
C VAL A 19 -3.01 -5.36 -24.28
N LEU A 20 -3.51 -6.32 -23.51
CA LEU A 20 -3.96 -6.14 -22.12
C LEU A 20 -2.86 -6.41 -21.09
N SER A 21 -1.59 -6.47 -21.50
CA SER A 21 -0.48 -6.68 -20.57
C SER A 21 -0.26 -5.46 -19.68
N LEU A 22 0.30 -5.69 -18.50
CA LEU A 22 0.66 -4.62 -17.58
C LEU A 22 1.58 -3.58 -18.23
N VAL A 23 2.59 -4.03 -18.99
CA VAL A 23 3.57 -3.15 -19.67
C VAL A 23 2.89 -2.20 -20.66
N ASN A 24 1.86 -2.66 -21.40
CA ASN A 24 1.14 -1.81 -22.36
C ASN A 24 0.13 -0.87 -21.67
N ALA A 25 -0.41 -1.26 -20.53
CA ALA A 25 -1.40 -0.49 -19.78
C ALA A 25 -0.76 0.53 -18.82
N SER A 26 0.50 0.31 -18.43
CA SER A 26 1.19 1.16 -17.46
C SER A 26 1.49 2.56 -17.99
N LEU A 27 1.61 3.51 -17.08
CA LEU A 27 2.09 4.83 -17.40
C LEU A 27 3.58 4.79 -17.78
N THR A 28 3.96 5.61 -18.74
CA THR A 28 5.37 5.94 -18.98
C THR A 28 5.76 6.95 -17.91
N PRO A 29 6.84 6.71 -17.13
CA PRO A 29 7.31 7.68 -16.15
C PRO A 29 7.58 9.03 -16.82
N SER A 30 7.12 10.13 -16.22
CA SER A 30 7.61 11.45 -16.60
C SER A 30 9.00 11.65 -16.00
N ASP A 31 9.84 12.43 -16.67
CA ASP A 31 11.22 12.74 -16.20
C ASP A 31 11.24 13.44 -14.82
N ASP A 32 10.08 13.97 -14.38
CA ASP A 32 9.92 14.67 -13.10
C ASP A 32 9.89 13.75 -11.86
N TRP A 33 9.86 12.44 -12.07
CA TRP A 33 9.82 11.42 -10.99
C TRP A 33 11.21 10.85 -10.63
N GLU A 34 12.27 11.34 -11.28
CA GLU A 34 13.62 10.97 -10.94
C GLU A 34 14.11 11.74 -9.72
N VAL A 35 13.64 11.40 -8.55
CA VAL A 35 14.44 11.62 -7.35
C VAL A 35 15.39 10.44 -7.27
N GLU A 36 16.59 10.60 -7.80
CA GLU A 36 17.69 9.71 -7.44
C GLU A 36 17.86 9.84 -5.93
N PRO A 37 17.68 8.78 -5.14
CA PRO A 37 17.97 8.85 -3.72
C PRO A 37 19.46 9.13 -3.59
N GLU A 38 19.82 10.35 -3.21
CA GLU A 38 21.19 10.65 -2.84
C GLU A 38 21.59 9.76 -1.65
N GLY A 39 22.15 8.61 -1.96
CA GLY A 39 23.18 7.98 -1.14
C GLY A 39 22.77 7.25 0.13
N THR A 40 21.51 6.90 0.40
CA THR A 40 21.16 6.18 1.64
C THR A 40 20.31 4.92 1.46
N ALA A 41 19.70 4.65 0.32
CA ALA A 41 19.22 3.30 0.07
C ALA A 41 20.45 2.38 0.04
N ALA A 42 20.58 1.53 1.03
CA ALA A 42 21.60 0.51 1.02
C ALA A 42 21.47 -0.22 -0.32
N ASN A 43 22.42 -0.01 -1.22
CA ASN A 43 22.46 -0.67 -2.51
C ASN A 43 22.38 -2.18 -2.23
N PRO A 44 21.23 -2.84 -2.41
CA PRO A 44 21.09 -4.25 -2.04
C PRO A 44 22.05 -5.13 -2.85
N SER A 45 22.53 -4.63 -4.00
CA SER A 45 23.56 -5.28 -4.77
C SER A 45 24.93 -5.27 -4.07
N ALA A 46 25.18 -4.32 -3.18
CA ALA A 46 26.45 -4.26 -2.43
C ALA A 46 26.48 -5.25 -1.25
N SER A 47 25.32 -5.58 -0.65
CA SER A 47 25.23 -6.53 0.45
C SER A 47 25.27 -8.00 0.00
N ASP A 48 24.81 -8.29 -1.22
CA ASP A 48 24.69 -9.66 -1.75
C ASP A 48 25.82 -10.08 -2.70
N GLY A 49 26.81 -9.21 -2.95
CA GLY A 49 27.90 -9.50 -3.89
C GLY A 49 27.43 -9.62 -5.35
N GLN A 50 26.21 -9.20 -5.67
CA GLN A 50 25.71 -9.12 -7.04
C GLN A 50 26.10 -7.80 -7.70
N THR A 51 27.38 -7.53 -7.83
CA THR A 51 27.86 -6.62 -8.85
C THR A 51 27.57 -7.28 -10.19
N ALA A 52 26.69 -6.68 -10.99
CA ALA A 52 26.48 -7.15 -12.36
C ALA A 52 27.83 -7.18 -13.08
N PRO A 53 28.32 -8.36 -13.52
CA PRO A 53 29.63 -8.44 -14.13
C PRO A 53 29.62 -7.67 -15.46
N GLY A 54 30.44 -6.63 -15.58
CA GLY A 54 30.83 -6.04 -16.86
C GLY A 54 29.95 -4.93 -17.43
N ALA A 55 28.98 -4.40 -16.69
CA ALA A 55 28.25 -3.22 -17.13
C ALA A 55 29.00 -1.95 -16.74
N SER A 56 29.15 -1.00 -17.65
CA SER A 56 29.57 0.35 -17.31
C SER A 56 28.53 0.95 -16.38
N GLU A 57 28.94 1.39 -15.20
CA GLU A 57 28.09 1.89 -14.11
C GLU A 57 27.19 3.07 -14.51
N SER A 58 27.31 3.63 -15.71
CA SER A 58 26.65 4.85 -16.14
C SER A 58 25.29 4.69 -16.82
N SER A 59 24.79 3.45 -17.03
CA SER A 59 23.53 3.23 -17.75
C SER A 59 22.50 2.36 -17.04
N ARG A 60 22.79 1.91 -15.81
CA ARG A 60 21.90 1.03 -15.07
C ARG A 60 21.53 1.64 -13.73
N TRP A 61 20.22 1.81 -13.52
CA TRP A 61 19.71 2.24 -12.24
C TRP A 61 19.56 1.00 -11.32
N THR A 62 20.57 0.78 -10.50
CA THR A 62 20.61 -0.34 -9.54
C THR A 62 20.16 0.04 -8.14
N GLY A 63 19.97 1.33 -7.86
CA GLY A 63 19.66 1.87 -6.54
C GLY A 63 18.18 1.82 -6.14
N GLY A 64 17.28 1.48 -7.07
CA GLY A 64 15.84 1.52 -6.79
C GLY A 64 15.26 2.94 -6.81
N PHE A 65 14.05 3.06 -6.30
CA PHE A 65 13.35 4.33 -6.14
C PHE A 65 12.72 4.40 -4.76
N ALA A 66 12.59 5.61 -4.27
CA ALA A 66 11.74 5.91 -3.14
C ALA A 66 10.72 6.98 -3.58
N TYR A 67 9.51 6.92 -3.08
CA TYR A 67 8.52 7.96 -3.24
C TYR A 67 7.71 8.11 -1.96
N ALA A 68 7.30 9.33 -1.67
CA ALA A 68 6.35 9.57 -0.59
C ALA A 68 4.94 9.22 -1.11
N PRO A 69 4.23 8.23 -0.51
CA PRO A 69 2.88 7.92 -0.91
C PRO A 69 1.98 9.13 -0.66
N GLU A 70 1.09 9.43 -1.62
CA GLU A 70 0.11 10.49 -1.45
C GLU A 70 -0.86 10.11 -0.34
N ASN A 71 -1.05 11.02 0.64
CA ASN A 71 -2.03 10.79 1.69
C ASN A 71 -3.42 11.10 1.19
N ASN A 72 -4.11 10.08 0.72
CA ASN A 72 -5.44 10.18 0.14
C ASN A 72 -6.58 10.29 1.16
N SER A 73 -6.28 10.19 2.46
CA SER A 73 -7.31 10.06 3.50
C SER A 73 -8.07 11.36 3.81
N ALA A 74 -7.73 12.49 3.20
CA ALA A 74 -8.32 13.76 3.56
C ALA A 74 -8.37 14.80 2.43
N ALA A 75 -9.00 14.48 1.31
CA ALA A 75 -9.45 15.53 0.41
C ALA A 75 -10.59 16.33 1.07
N ALA A 76 -10.25 17.23 1.96
CA ALA A 76 -11.18 18.20 2.50
C ALA A 76 -11.23 19.42 1.57
N LEU A 77 -12.42 19.88 1.24
CA LEU A 77 -12.60 21.19 0.61
C LEU A 77 -12.05 22.24 1.58
N ARG A 78 -10.99 22.95 1.18
CA ARG A 78 -10.36 24.00 1.97
C ARG A 78 -10.57 25.34 1.30
N ASP A 79 -10.62 26.39 2.10
CA ASP A 79 -10.59 27.78 1.60
C ASP A 79 -9.23 28.03 0.95
N VAL A 80 -9.23 28.67 -0.23
CA VAL A 80 -8.02 28.99 -1.01
C VAL A 80 -7.06 29.90 -0.25
N CYS A 81 -7.54 30.53 0.80
CA CYS A 81 -6.77 31.46 1.65
C CYS A 81 -6.23 30.84 2.95
N ASP A 82 -6.52 29.57 3.21
CA ASP A 82 -5.95 28.89 4.37
C ASP A 82 -4.47 28.55 4.12
N ASP A 83 -3.59 29.29 4.80
CA ASP A 83 -2.18 28.90 4.89
C ASP A 83 -2.08 27.48 5.43
N VAL A 84 -1.33 26.64 4.74
CA VAL A 84 -1.18 25.18 4.95
C VAL A 84 -0.30 24.87 6.18
N SER A 85 -0.46 25.59 7.26
CA SER A 85 -0.03 25.13 8.58
C SER A 85 -1.26 24.64 9.34
N VAL A 86 -1.63 23.39 9.11
CA VAL A 86 -2.70 22.76 9.88
C VAL A 86 -2.13 22.32 11.23
N ASP A 87 -1.83 23.30 12.04
CA ASP A 87 -1.90 23.09 13.48
C ASP A 87 -3.39 22.90 13.78
N ALA A 88 -3.84 21.67 14.02
CA ALA A 88 -5.17 21.46 14.56
C ALA A 88 -5.24 22.29 15.86
N PRO A 89 -6.20 23.25 15.98
CA PRO A 89 -6.24 24.09 17.13
C PRO A 89 -6.39 23.25 18.39
N GLU A 90 -5.73 23.66 19.46
CA GLU A 90 -5.92 23.02 20.75
C GLU A 90 -7.38 23.09 21.17
N ILE A 91 -7.96 21.96 21.59
CA ILE A 91 -9.29 21.95 22.21
C ILE A 91 -9.19 22.71 23.55
N PRO A 92 -10.08 23.65 23.83
CA PRO A 92 -10.09 24.32 25.12
C PRO A 92 -10.46 23.33 26.24
N ALA A 93 -9.94 23.58 27.44
CA ALA A 93 -10.32 22.78 28.61
C ALA A 93 -11.85 22.86 28.85
N PRO A 94 -12.48 21.78 29.35
CA PRO A 94 -13.90 21.74 29.60
C PRO A 94 -14.41 22.93 30.44
N THR A 95 -15.56 23.47 30.03
CA THR A 95 -16.27 24.55 30.72
C THR A 95 -17.57 24.04 31.35
N GLY A 96 -18.23 24.86 32.16
CA GLY A 96 -19.49 24.49 32.80
C GLY A 96 -19.40 23.33 33.77
N VAL A 97 -18.20 23.00 34.27
CA VAL A 97 -17.99 21.83 35.14
C VAL A 97 -18.63 22.07 36.51
N ALA A 98 -19.59 21.20 36.84
CA ALA A 98 -20.29 21.21 38.10
C ALA A 98 -20.29 19.84 38.76
N ALA A 99 -20.34 19.79 40.10
CA ALA A 99 -20.47 18.51 40.82
C ALA A 99 -21.63 18.61 41.81
N VAL A 100 -22.52 17.65 41.76
CA VAL A 100 -23.71 17.57 42.64
C VAL A 100 -23.59 16.32 43.48
N GLU A 101 -23.72 16.49 44.79
CA GLU A 101 -23.69 15.40 45.74
C GLU A 101 -25.03 14.68 45.84
N HIS A 102 -24.97 13.40 46.16
CA HIS A 102 -26.11 12.56 46.46
C HIS A 102 -25.82 11.75 47.75
N ALA A 103 -26.79 11.67 48.64
CA ALA A 103 -26.66 10.95 49.90
C ALA A 103 -26.62 9.42 49.76
N THR A 104 -26.96 8.94 48.55
CA THR A 104 -27.01 7.51 48.22
C THR A 104 -26.46 7.24 46.85
N GLY A 105 -26.30 5.99 46.46
CA GLY A 105 -25.88 5.60 45.09
C GLY A 105 -24.40 5.30 44.94
N GLY A 106 -23.64 5.29 46.03
CA GLY A 106 -22.22 4.94 46.02
C GLY A 106 -21.65 4.56 47.37
N THR A 107 -20.37 4.81 47.55
CA THR A 107 -19.60 4.50 48.77
C THR A 107 -18.81 5.73 49.26
N LEU A 108 -19.10 6.92 48.74
CA LEU A 108 -18.47 8.14 49.23
C LEU A 108 -18.98 8.43 50.64
N THR A 109 -18.07 8.83 51.53
CA THR A 109 -18.39 9.05 52.95
C THR A 109 -18.22 10.52 53.31
N GLY A 110 -19.06 11.01 54.23
CA GLY A 110 -19.03 12.37 54.70
C GLY A 110 -18.94 12.51 56.21
N SER A 111 -18.09 13.46 56.71
CA SER A 111 -17.99 13.85 58.10
C SER A 111 -17.89 15.36 58.42
N PRO A 112 -18.34 16.33 57.60
CA PRO A 112 -18.54 16.44 56.13
C PRO A 112 -17.22 16.35 55.35
N THR A 113 -17.27 15.77 54.15
CA THR A 113 -16.09 15.61 53.28
C THR A 113 -16.30 16.30 51.95
N THR A 114 -15.34 17.16 51.58
CA THR A 114 -15.31 17.80 50.26
C THR A 114 -14.57 16.95 49.27
N TYR A 115 -15.23 16.54 48.21
CA TYR A 115 -14.66 15.86 47.05
C TYR A 115 -14.49 16.84 45.93
N THR A 116 -13.27 16.86 45.34
CA THR A 116 -12.91 17.79 44.27
C THR A 116 -12.73 17.03 42.97
N TYR A 117 -13.20 17.60 41.87
CA TYR A 117 -13.16 17.00 40.55
C TYR A 117 -12.64 18.01 39.52
N LYS A 118 -11.98 17.48 38.50
CA LYS A 118 -11.65 18.15 37.25
C LYS A 118 -12.02 17.25 36.08
N VAL A 119 -12.30 17.86 34.95
CA VAL A 119 -12.58 17.16 33.69
C VAL A 119 -11.58 17.62 32.63
N THR A 120 -11.19 16.72 31.75
CA THR A 120 -10.39 17.01 30.57
C THR A 120 -11.10 16.46 29.34
N PHE A 121 -10.81 17.01 28.16
CA PHE A 121 -11.22 16.44 26.89
C PHE A 121 -10.06 15.70 26.24
N VAL A 122 -10.38 14.62 25.51
CA VAL A 122 -9.41 13.75 24.84
C VAL A 122 -9.84 13.58 23.38
N ASN A 123 -8.92 13.86 22.47
CA ASN A 123 -9.05 13.55 21.04
C ASN A 123 -7.94 12.59 20.59
N ALA A 124 -7.82 12.36 19.28
CA ALA A 124 -6.79 11.47 18.72
C ALA A 124 -5.35 11.95 18.98
N ASN A 125 -5.14 13.26 19.19
CA ASN A 125 -3.82 13.85 19.36
C ASN A 125 -3.37 13.86 20.83
N GLY A 126 -4.31 13.89 21.76
CA GLY A 126 -3.95 13.95 23.18
C GLY A 126 -5.08 14.41 24.09
N GLU A 127 -4.72 15.07 25.18
CA GLU A 127 -5.61 15.45 26.27
C GLU A 127 -5.42 16.92 26.66
N THR A 128 -6.54 17.60 26.98
CA THR A 128 -6.50 19.01 27.44
C THR A 128 -5.94 19.12 28.84
N THR A 129 -5.58 20.32 29.26
CA THR A 129 -5.41 20.63 30.68
C THR A 129 -6.75 20.45 31.43
N GLY A 130 -6.68 20.25 32.73
CA GLY A 130 -7.88 20.08 33.55
C GLY A 130 -8.72 21.37 33.62
N SER A 131 -10.03 21.19 33.62
CA SER A 131 -11.01 22.26 33.88
C SER A 131 -10.78 23.00 35.19
N LEU A 132 -11.55 24.06 35.45
CA LEU A 132 -11.71 24.55 36.80
C LEU A 132 -12.24 23.47 37.73
N SER A 133 -11.85 23.51 39.00
CA SER A 133 -12.27 22.51 39.97
C SER A 133 -13.75 22.69 40.33
N ALA A 134 -14.48 21.59 40.30
CA ALA A 134 -15.85 21.47 40.86
C ALA A 134 -15.78 20.69 42.17
N THR A 135 -16.65 20.99 43.11
CA THR A 135 -16.66 20.33 44.43
C THR A 135 -18.04 19.85 44.79
N ALA A 136 -18.10 18.64 45.38
CA ALA A 136 -19.27 18.10 46.02
C ALA A 136 -19.00 17.82 47.50
N VAL A 137 -19.89 18.26 48.40
CA VAL A 137 -19.73 18.10 49.84
C VAL A 137 -20.67 17.02 50.36
N ILE A 138 -20.14 15.86 50.63
CA ILE A 138 -20.93 14.74 51.22
C ILE A 138 -21.15 15.07 52.71
N GLY A 139 -22.43 15.14 53.09
CA GLY A 139 -22.85 15.53 54.41
C GLY A 139 -22.45 14.56 55.55
N SER A 140 -22.50 15.06 56.80
CA SER A 140 -22.17 14.26 57.98
C SER A 140 -23.06 13.02 58.10
N GLY A 141 -22.44 11.86 58.36
CA GLY A 141 -23.13 10.59 58.56
C GLY A 141 -23.54 9.83 57.27
N VAL A 142 -23.26 10.39 56.13
CA VAL A 142 -23.47 9.69 54.86
C VAL A 142 -22.35 8.66 54.64
N THR A 143 -22.69 7.42 54.38
CA THR A 143 -21.78 6.31 54.09
C THR A 143 -21.99 5.67 52.73
N THR A 144 -23.03 6.04 52.03
CA THR A 144 -23.44 5.52 50.72
C THR A 144 -23.55 6.61 49.66
N GLY A 145 -22.81 7.72 49.81
CA GLY A 145 -22.88 8.89 48.94
C GLY A 145 -22.29 8.65 47.55
N SER A 146 -22.73 9.47 46.60
CA SER A 146 -22.17 9.59 45.27
C SER A 146 -22.10 11.05 44.85
N ALA A 147 -21.39 11.35 43.76
CA ALA A 147 -21.35 12.67 43.16
C ALA A 147 -21.54 12.59 41.64
N THR A 148 -22.46 13.37 41.09
CA THR A 148 -22.58 13.51 39.62
C THR A 148 -21.83 14.72 39.14
N ILE A 149 -20.89 14.52 38.24
CA ILE A 149 -20.07 15.53 37.60
C ILE A 149 -20.66 15.76 36.21
N SER A 150 -20.87 17.03 35.84
CA SER A 150 -21.37 17.44 34.52
C SER A 150 -20.51 18.55 33.93
N TRP A 151 -20.50 18.67 32.61
CA TRP A 151 -19.73 19.67 31.85
C TRP A 151 -20.46 20.03 30.55
N ASP A 152 -20.03 21.13 29.93
CA ASP A 152 -20.54 21.52 28.62
C ASP A 152 -20.03 20.57 27.54
N ALA A 153 -20.84 20.34 26.51
CA ALA A 153 -20.43 19.47 25.39
C ALA A 153 -19.24 20.07 24.65
N PRO A 154 -18.26 19.26 24.23
CA PRO A 154 -17.19 19.73 23.36
C PRO A 154 -17.77 20.16 22.00
N GLU A 155 -17.17 21.20 21.39
CA GLU A 155 -17.55 21.66 20.06
C GLU A 155 -17.10 20.69 18.95
N GLU A 156 -16.03 19.95 19.18
CA GLU A 156 -15.45 19.01 18.24
C GLU A 156 -16.07 17.61 18.37
N GLN A 157 -16.37 16.97 17.23
CA GLN A 157 -16.90 15.61 17.21
C GLN A 157 -15.83 14.56 17.51
N GLY A 158 -16.22 13.45 18.13
CA GLY A 158 -15.32 12.35 18.45
C GLY A 158 -14.46 12.58 19.70
N VAL A 159 -14.65 13.70 20.40
CA VAL A 159 -13.98 13.99 21.66
C VAL A 159 -14.65 13.21 22.80
N THR A 160 -13.81 12.61 23.67
CA THR A 160 -14.25 11.95 24.91
C THR A 160 -13.79 12.78 26.12
N ALA A 161 -14.36 12.50 27.29
CA ALA A 161 -13.98 13.15 28.53
C ALA A 161 -13.33 12.17 29.51
N ASN A 162 -12.36 12.67 30.27
CA ASN A 162 -11.78 12.01 31.44
C ASN A 162 -12.13 12.79 32.69
N VAL A 163 -12.45 12.08 33.77
CA VAL A 163 -12.74 12.69 35.09
C VAL A 163 -11.63 12.37 36.08
N TYR A 164 -11.17 13.40 36.75
CA TYR A 164 -10.14 13.35 37.79
C TYR A 164 -10.75 13.75 39.14
N GLY A 165 -10.41 13.01 40.16
CA GLY A 165 -10.90 13.21 41.54
C GLY A 165 -9.93 12.55 42.51
N ARG A 166 -10.13 12.62 43.79
CA ARG A 166 -11.31 13.00 44.61
C ARG A 166 -10.94 13.94 45.71
N ILE A 167 -9.87 13.64 46.51
CA ILE A 167 -9.59 14.29 47.80
C ILE A 167 -8.20 14.85 47.80
N GLY A 168 -8.08 16.15 48.18
CA GLY A 168 -6.81 16.79 48.53
C GLY A 168 -5.93 17.09 47.31
N GLY A 169 -4.78 17.70 47.50
CA GLY A 169 -3.96 18.34 46.47
C GLY A 169 -3.49 17.57 45.23
N SER A 170 -3.71 16.27 45.13
CA SER A 170 -3.38 15.47 43.95
C SER A 170 -4.63 14.77 43.47
N LEU A 171 -5.27 15.34 42.42
CA LEU A 171 -6.39 14.69 41.75
C LEU A 171 -5.87 13.61 40.78
N GLY A 172 -6.40 12.40 40.87
CA GLY A 172 -6.07 11.30 39.98
C GLY A 172 -7.21 10.93 39.06
N LEU A 173 -6.88 10.33 37.90
CA LEU A 173 -7.86 9.82 36.95
C LEU A 173 -8.76 8.76 37.60
N ILE A 174 -10.07 8.96 37.54
CA ILE A 174 -11.07 8.03 38.11
C ILE A 174 -11.97 7.41 37.04
N GLU A 175 -12.13 8.06 35.88
CA GLU A 175 -12.85 7.52 34.74
C GLU A 175 -12.31 8.11 33.44
N SER A 176 -12.34 7.35 32.36
CA SER A 176 -11.83 7.76 31.04
C SER A 176 -12.76 7.37 29.90
N GLY A 177 -12.66 8.08 28.77
CA GLY A 177 -13.36 7.74 27.54
C GLY A 177 -14.87 7.96 27.60
N ILE A 178 -15.34 8.90 28.39
CA ILE A 178 -16.77 9.23 28.55
C ILE A 178 -17.23 9.98 27.31
N THR A 179 -18.23 9.45 26.61
CA THR A 179 -18.83 10.08 25.41
C THR A 179 -19.99 11.04 25.71
N GLY A 180 -20.47 11.06 26.95
CA GLY A 180 -21.52 11.94 27.41
C GLY A 180 -20.99 13.23 28.03
N THR A 181 -21.91 14.08 28.52
CA THR A 181 -21.61 15.34 29.22
C THR A 181 -21.76 15.22 30.74
N SER A 182 -21.89 14.01 31.27
CA SER A 182 -21.95 13.76 32.73
C SER A 182 -21.52 12.35 33.06
N TRP A 183 -21.05 12.18 34.29
CA TRP A 183 -20.67 10.90 34.89
C TRP A 183 -20.87 10.93 36.40
N THR A 184 -21.16 9.77 37.01
CA THR A 184 -21.38 9.69 38.44
C THR A 184 -20.28 8.90 39.15
N ASP A 185 -19.57 9.58 40.05
CA ASP A 185 -18.63 8.95 40.94
C ASP A 185 -19.39 8.22 42.07
N THR A 186 -19.33 6.89 42.03
CA THR A 186 -19.87 6.00 43.08
C THR A 186 -18.85 5.71 44.18
N GLY A 187 -17.64 6.20 44.09
CA GLY A 187 -16.58 5.92 45.02
C GLY A 187 -15.81 4.62 44.75
N ALA A 188 -16.21 3.82 43.76
CA ALA A 188 -15.61 2.53 43.46
C ALA A 188 -14.21 2.62 42.84
N ALA A 189 -13.96 3.61 42.00
CA ALA A 189 -12.69 3.77 41.32
C ALA A 189 -11.59 4.32 42.25
N SER A 190 -10.36 3.86 42.11
CA SER A 190 -9.18 4.42 42.76
C SER A 190 -8.53 5.47 41.89
N PRO A 191 -8.15 6.65 42.41
CA PRO A 191 -7.46 7.68 41.62
C PRO A 191 -6.14 7.15 41.05
N GLY A 192 -5.95 7.32 39.73
CA GLY A 192 -4.78 6.91 38.98
C GLY A 192 -3.84 8.05 38.61
N ALA A 193 -3.55 8.24 37.32
CA ALA A 193 -2.64 9.25 36.78
C ALA A 193 -3.07 10.69 37.17
N ALA A 194 -2.11 11.58 37.32
CA ALA A 194 -2.36 13.00 37.64
C ALA A 194 -3.01 13.73 36.44
N VAL A 195 -3.71 14.84 36.76
CA VAL A 195 -4.29 15.71 35.72
C VAL A 195 -3.17 16.25 34.81
N PRO A 196 -3.33 16.25 33.49
CA PRO A 196 -2.36 16.80 32.56
C PRO A 196 -2.00 18.27 32.89
N SER A 197 -0.72 18.57 32.83
CA SER A 197 -0.18 19.95 33.08
C SER A 197 -0.08 20.78 31.81
N SER A 198 -0.14 20.13 30.64
CA SER A 198 -0.10 20.76 29.31
C SER A 198 -1.23 20.23 28.45
N ASN A 199 -1.72 21.08 27.56
CA ASN A 199 -2.67 20.67 26.53
C ASN A 199 -1.89 20.01 25.37
N THR A 200 -2.29 18.82 24.99
CA THR A 200 -1.66 18.05 23.90
C THR A 200 -2.66 17.72 22.78
N THR A 201 -3.88 18.31 22.83
CA THR A 201 -4.92 18.09 21.82
C THR A 201 -4.66 18.82 20.51
N GLY A 202 -3.86 19.90 20.56
CA GLY A 202 -3.36 20.56 19.37
C GLY A 202 -2.35 19.64 18.71
N GLY A 203 -2.66 19.15 17.53
CA GLY A 203 -1.64 18.54 16.71
C GLY A 203 -0.78 19.66 16.10
N THR A 204 0.52 19.72 16.40
CA THR A 204 1.40 19.94 15.28
C THR A 204 1.05 18.79 14.35
N GLY A 205 0.45 19.09 13.21
CA GLY A 205 0.40 18.11 12.13
C GLY A 205 1.83 17.72 11.84
N THR A 206 2.37 16.84 12.64
CA THR A 206 3.37 15.95 12.18
C THR A 206 2.62 15.26 11.04
N TYR A 207 2.85 15.77 9.82
CA TYR A 207 2.89 14.82 8.72
C TYR A 207 3.66 13.68 9.35
N THR A 208 2.99 12.61 9.67
CA THR A 208 3.67 11.35 9.83
C THR A 208 4.39 11.27 8.51
N ASP A 209 5.70 11.50 8.51
CA ASP A 209 6.50 11.26 7.32
C ASP A 209 6.06 9.87 6.93
N LEU A 210 5.21 9.82 5.91
CA LEU A 210 4.80 8.56 5.33
C LEU A 210 6.14 8.03 4.90
N SER A 211 6.62 7.00 5.60
CA SER A 211 7.91 6.40 5.29
C SER A 211 7.93 6.16 3.80
N ASP A 212 8.91 6.76 3.13
CA ASP A 212 9.06 6.61 1.69
C ASP A 212 8.90 5.14 1.32
N VAL A 213 8.04 4.88 0.35
CA VAL A 213 7.88 3.52 -0.17
C VAL A 213 9.03 3.27 -1.12
N GLU A 214 9.88 2.33 -0.75
CA GLU A 214 11.04 1.98 -1.54
C GLU A 214 10.72 0.85 -2.53
N PHE A 215 11.23 0.96 -3.74
CA PHE A 215 11.20 -0.09 -4.76
C PHE A 215 12.60 -0.46 -5.20
N VAL A 216 12.86 -1.75 -5.27
CA VAL A 216 14.12 -2.30 -5.77
C VAL A 216 13.88 -2.93 -7.13
N PRO A 217 14.64 -2.54 -8.17
CA PRO A 217 14.56 -3.19 -9.47
C PRO A 217 15.02 -4.64 -9.39
N TYR A 218 14.36 -5.48 -10.13
CA TYR A 218 14.74 -6.89 -10.28
C TYR A 218 15.25 -7.18 -11.68
N LEU A 219 16.11 -8.20 -11.80
CA LEU A 219 16.76 -8.57 -13.03
C LEU A 219 15.98 -9.65 -13.78
N VAL A 220 15.51 -9.35 -14.97
CA VAL A 220 14.95 -10.34 -15.89
C VAL A 220 16.07 -10.92 -16.74
N VAL A 221 16.24 -12.24 -16.69
CA VAL A 221 17.37 -12.94 -17.33
C VAL A 221 16.86 -14.03 -18.24
N VAL A 222 17.42 -14.11 -19.43
CA VAL A 222 17.22 -15.21 -20.37
C VAL A 222 18.58 -15.72 -20.84
N GLU A 223 18.78 -17.01 -20.78
CA GLU A 223 19.96 -17.69 -21.33
C GLU A 223 19.58 -18.48 -22.57
N ASP A 224 20.27 -18.24 -23.65
CA ASP A 224 20.14 -19.00 -24.89
C ASP A 224 21.44 -19.68 -25.25
N SER A 225 21.37 -20.99 -25.43
CA SER A 225 22.55 -21.78 -25.75
C SER A 225 22.25 -22.82 -26.82
N CYS A 226 23.15 -22.93 -27.78
CA CYS A 226 23.02 -23.94 -28.83
C CYS A 226 24.38 -24.34 -29.42
N SER A 227 24.35 -25.38 -30.28
CA SER A 227 25.54 -25.83 -31.01
C SER A 227 26.00 -24.77 -32.02
N SER A 228 27.30 -24.59 -32.18
CA SER A 228 27.93 -23.62 -33.07
C SER A 228 27.71 -23.90 -34.58
N PHE A 229 27.10 -25.02 -34.96
CA PHE A 229 26.90 -25.37 -36.36
C PHE A 229 25.77 -24.64 -37.03
N GLY A 230 26.05 -23.90 -38.08
CA GLY A 230 25.07 -23.38 -39.05
C GLY A 230 24.49 -22.02 -38.75
N PHE A 231 24.96 -21.29 -37.73
CA PHE A 231 24.47 -19.97 -37.37
C PHE A 231 25.60 -18.92 -37.28
N SER A 232 25.27 -17.68 -37.58
CA SER A 232 26.19 -16.53 -37.42
C SER A 232 26.08 -15.94 -36.02
N GLU A 233 27.10 -15.22 -35.60
CA GLU A 233 27.10 -14.47 -34.33
C GLU A 233 25.87 -13.57 -34.18
N ARG A 234 25.50 -12.87 -35.26
CA ARG A 234 24.33 -11.98 -35.28
C ARG A 234 23.04 -12.72 -34.97
N ASP A 235 22.91 -13.97 -35.40
CA ASP A 235 21.71 -14.76 -35.17
C ASP A 235 21.57 -15.14 -33.69
N TYR A 236 22.65 -15.48 -33.00
CA TYR A 236 22.62 -15.83 -31.58
C TYR A 236 22.30 -14.62 -30.69
N ARG A 237 22.98 -13.50 -30.93
CA ARG A 237 22.74 -12.26 -30.17
C ARG A 237 21.31 -11.77 -30.36
N GLY A 238 20.85 -11.65 -31.59
CA GLY A 238 19.49 -11.24 -31.91
C GLY A 238 18.43 -12.21 -31.36
N ARG A 239 18.75 -13.49 -31.23
CA ARG A 239 17.83 -14.48 -30.64
C ARG A 239 17.73 -14.32 -29.15
N ALA A 240 18.85 -14.15 -28.43
CA ALA A 240 18.85 -13.94 -26.98
C ALA A 240 18.08 -12.64 -26.61
N THR A 241 18.30 -11.54 -27.35
CA THR A 241 17.55 -10.30 -27.16
C THR A 241 16.05 -10.50 -27.37
N ARG A 242 15.65 -11.15 -28.49
CA ARG A 242 14.21 -11.41 -28.75
C ARG A 242 13.56 -12.30 -27.69
N LEU A 243 14.29 -13.27 -27.16
CA LEU A 243 13.79 -14.12 -26.07
C LEU A 243 13.59 -13.30 -24.80
N LEU A 244 14.52 -12.39 -24.49
CA LEU A 244 14.40 -11.47 -23.36
C LEU A 244 13.17 -10.55 -23.54
N ASP A 245 13.05 -9.91 -24.71
CA ASP A 245 11.92 -9.02 -25.01
C ASP A 245 10.56 -9.74 -24.89
N SER A 246 10.48 -11.00 -25.31
CA SER A 246 9.26 -11.79 -25.18
C SER A 246 8.99 -12.30 -23.76
N ALA A 247 10.03 -12.49 -22.96
CA ALA A 247 9.89 -13.00 -21.58
C ALA A 247 9.61 -11.87 -20.57
N THR A 248 10.12 -10.67 -20.85
CA THR A 248 10.06 -9.52 -19.92
C THR A 248 8.64 -9.17 -19.48
N PRO A 249 7.65 -8.98 -20.36
CA PRO A 249 6.29 -8.62 -19.92
C PRO A 249 5.70 -9.63 -18.95
N LYS A 250 5.82 -10.92 -19.26
CA LYS A 250 5.33 -11.98 -18.38
C LYS A 250 6.06 -12.03 -17.03
N ALA A 251 7.36 -11.79 -17.04
CA ALA A 251 8.16 -11.77 -15.81
C ALA A 251 7.74 -10.60 -14.91
N ILE A 252 7.53 -9.42 -15.50
CA ILE A 252 7.04 -8.23 -14.78
C ILE A 252 5.65 -8.49 -14.22
N GLY A 253 4.71 -8.95 -15.04
CA GLY A 253 3.35 -9.25 -14.57
C GLY A 253 3.31 -10.28 -13.45
N ARG A 254 4.17 -11.31 -13.51
CA ARG A 254 4.25 -12.32 -12.46
C ARG A 254 4.81 -11.76 -11.15
N GLU A 255 5.89 -10.99 -11.22
CA GLU A 255 6.45 -10.35 -10.04
C GLU A 255 5.47 -9.37 -9.43
N PHE A 256 4.84 -8.53 -10.27
CA PHE A 256 3.83 -7.58 -9.84
C PHE A 256 2.60 -8.24 -9.18
N TRP A 257 2.20 -9.44 -9.62
CA TRP A 257 1.10 -10.16 -9.01
C TRP A 257 1.51 -10.85 -7.71
N ARG A 258 2.60 -11.61 -7.72
CA ARG A 258 2.98 -12.53 -6.65
C ARG A 258 4.10 -12.05 -5.74
N GLY A 259 4.98 -11.18 -6.23
CA GLY A 259 6.16 -10.78 -5.50
C GLY A 259 7.13 -11.93 -5.23
N ASP A 260 7.27 -12.89 -6.15
CA ASP A 260 8.13 -14.07 -5.94
C ASP A 260 9.56 -13.67 -5.58
N PHE A 261 10.10 -12.65 -6.26
CA PHE A 261 11.45 -12.13 -6.00
C PHE A 261 11.49 -11.26 -4.73
N ALA A 262 10.50 -10.39 -4.57
CA ALA A 262 10.39 -9.54 -3.38
C ALA A 262 10.34 -10.39 -2.10
N GLN A 263 9.53 -11.46 -2.09
CA GLN A 263 9.45 -12.38 -0.96
C GLN A 263 10.74 -13.17 -0.75
N ALA A 264 11.33 -13.70 -1.83
CA ALA A 264 12.55 -14.52 -1.73
C ALA A 264 13.76 -13.74 -1.21
N LYS A 265 13.77 -12.42 -1.41
CA LYS A 265 14.88 -11.52 -1.04
C LYS A 265 14.52 -10.57 0.10
N SER A 266 13.27 -10.60 0.58
CA SER A 266 12.76 -9.66 1.60
C SER A 266 12.91 -8.20 1.18
N TYR A 267 12.62 -7.90 -0.10
CA TYR A 267 12.61 -6.54 -0.62
C TYR A 267 11.28 -5.83 -0.33
N PRO A 268 11.28 -4.50 -0.15
CA PRO A 268 10.09 -3.74 0.21
C PRO A 268 9.10 -3.54 -0.94
N ASN A 269 9.27 -4.20 -2.07
CA ASN A 269 8.44 -4.03 -3.26
C ASN A 269 6.99 -4.42 -3.00
N ASN A 270 6.06 -3.55 -3.37
CA ASN A 270 4.64 -3.89 -3.35
C ASN A 270 4.28 -4.82 -4.50
N TYR A 271 3.39 -5.77 -4.23
CA TYR A 271 2.82 -6.69 -5.21
C TYR A 271 1.36 -6.99 -4.84
N LEU A 272 0.54 -7.37 -5.83
CA LEU A 272 -0.91 -7.47 -5.66
C LEU A 272 -1.35 -8.46 -4.58
N ALA A 273 -0.70 -9.62 -4.50
CA ALA A 273 -1.04 -10.65 -3.51
C ALA A 273 -0.39 -10.44 -2.12
N ASN A 274 0.17 -9.25 -1.85
CA ASN A 274 0.77 -8.94 -0.55
C ASN A 274 -0.31 -8.75 0.51
N SER A 275 -0.41 -9.71 1.45
CA SER A 275 -1.40 -9.67 2.55
C SER A 275 -1.23 -8.49 3.50
N ASP A 276 -0.05 -7.89 3.57
CA ASP A 276 0.25 -6.82 4.52
C ASP A 276 -0.16 -5.44 4.00
N SER A 277 -0.29 -5.28 2.68
CA SER A 277 -0.63 -4.00 2.04
C SER A 277 -2.00 -4.00 1.36
N VAL A 278 -2.57 -5.15 1.01
CA VAL A 278 -3.84 -5.24 0.30
C VAL A 278 -5.04 -5.22 1.26
N THR A 279 -6.06 -4.45 0.93
CA THR A 279 -7.35 -4.47 1.62
C THR A 279 -8.29 -5.46 0.93
N ASP A 280 -8.60 -6.59 1.59
CA ASP A 280 -9.61 -7.54 1.10
C ASP A 280 -11.01 -7.00 1.37
N ILE A 281 -11.74 -6.67 0.29
CA ILE A 281 -13.12 -6.17 0.33
C ILE A 281 -14.15 -7.24 -0.02
N THR A 282 -13.77 -8.51 -0.01
CA THR A 282 -14.67 -9.63 -0.33
C THR A 282 -15.82 -9.71 0.69
N PRO A 283 -17.09 -9.60 0.27
CA PRO A 283 -18.22 -9.79 1.18
C PRO A 283 -18.29 -11.22 1.72
N MET A 284 -19.02 -11.43 2.83
CA MET A 284 -19.25 -12.76 3.42
C MET A 284 -19.81 -13.77 2.40
N THR A 285 -20.66 -13.31 1.48
CA THR A 285 -21.10 -14.10 0.31
C THR A 285 -20.28 -13.64 -0.89
N VAL A 286 -19.46 -14.54 -1.41
CA VAL A 286 -18.59 -14.23 -2.56
C VAL A 286 -19.45 -13.75 -3.74
N PRO A 287 -19.19 -12.56 -4.28
CA PRO A 287 -19.99 -11.97 -5.34
C PRO A 287 -19.69 -12.59 -6.71
N SER A 288 -20.61 -12.39 -7.67
CA SER A 288 -20.30 -12.62 -9.09
C SER A 288 -19.18 -11.69 -9.56
N LEU A 289 -18.53 -12.03 -10.66
CA LEU A 289 -17.44 -11.25 -11.24
C LEU A 289 -17.84 -9.78 -11.47
N LEU A 290 -19.01 -9.52 -12.05
CA LEU A 290 -19.48 -8.15 -12.29
C LEU A 290 -19.70 -7.38 -11.00
N ARG A 291 -20.25 -8.03 -9.98
CA ARG A 291 -20.44 -7.40 -8.67
C ARG A 291 -19.12 -7.12 -7.95
N GLY A 292 -18.13 -8.01 -8.10
CA GLY A 292 -16.78 -7.79 -7.58
C GLY A 292 -16.11 -6.58 -8.22
N ILE A 293 -16.24 -6.39 -9.52
CA ILE A 293 -15.75 -5.18 -10.21
C ILE A 293 -16.42 -3.92 -9.66
N GLN A 294 -17.75 -3.92 -9.48
CA GLN A 294 -18.46 -2.78 -8.91
C GLN A 294 -17.94 -2.41 -7.51
N LEU A 295 -17.64 -3.41 -6.68
CA LEU A 295 -17.08 -3.19 -5.35
C LEU A 295 -15.67 -2.60 -5.42
N LEU A 296 -14.83 -3.09 -6.33
CA LEU A 296 -13.49 -2.55 -6.54
C LEU A 296 -13.52 -1.13 -7.09
N GLU A 297 -14.43 -0.82 -8.01
CA GLU A 297 -14.61 0.55 -8.53
C GLU A 297 -15.11 1.51 -7.45
N ASP A 298 -16.01 1.05 -6.57
CA ASP A 298 -16.48 1.84 -5.43
C ASP A 298 -15.30 2.13 -4.46
N ALA A 299 -14.49 1.13 -4.16
CA ALA A 299 -13.30 1.28 -3.33
C ALA A 299 -12.26 2.22 -3.95
N LEU A 300 -11.99 2.10 -5.26
CA LEU A 300 -11.10 3.02 -5.97
C LEU A 300 -11.64 4.45 -5.97
N SER A 301 -12.95 4.64 -6.13
CA SER A 301 -13.55 5.96 -6.12
C SER A 301 -13.50 6.65 -4.74
N ALA A 302 -13.48 5.85 -3.68
CA ALA A 302 -13.33 6.33 -2.30
C ALA A 302 -11.86 6.56 -1.92
N CYS A 303 -10.93 6.00 -2.71
CA CYS A 303 -9.51 6.12 -2.51
C CYS A 303 -8.95 7.24 -3.39
N GLY A 304 -8.02 7.99 -2.85
CA GLY A 304 -7.30 9.00 -3.60
C GLY A 304 -8.14 10.20 -4.02
N PHE A 305 -7.68 10.84 -5.07
CA PHE A 305 -8.33 12.04 -5.64
C PHE A 305 -9.42 11.73 -6.66
N GLY A 306 -9.97 10.50 -6.69
CA GLY A 306 -10.97 10.08 -7.66
C GLY A 306 -10.41 9.97 -9.09
N GLY A 307 -9.13 9.71 -9.22
CA GLY A 307 -8.45 9.46 -10.49
C GLY A 307 -8.83 8.12 -11.13
N ARG A 308 -8.25 7.86 -12.28
CA ARG A 308 -8.34 6.55 -12.91
C ARG A 308 -7.49 5.54 -12.14
N GLY A 309 -8.01 4.34 -11.98
CA GLY A 309 -7.27 3.21 -11.45
C GLY A 309 -7.13 2.07 -12.47
N MET A 310 -6.52 0.99 -12.03
CA MET A 310 -6.37 -0.24 -12.80
C MET A 310 -7.06 -1.42 -12.10
N LEU A 311 -7.76 -2.24 -12.88
CA LEU A 311 -8.34 -3.50 -12.45
C LEU A 311 -7.49 -4.64 -13.01
N HIS A 312 -6.95 -5.46 -12.15
CA HIS A 312 -6.07 -6.56 -12.50
C HIS A 312 -6.82 -7.89 -12.43
N VAL A 313 -6.89 -8.58 -13.56
CA VAL A 313 -7.59 -9.86 -13.67
C VAL A 313 -6.71 -10.90 -14.35
N GLN A 314 -6.83 -12.18 -13.98
CA GLN A 314 -6.12 -13.21 -14.72
C GLN A 314 -6.69 -13.37 -16.15
N PRO A 315 -5.89 -13.78 -17.14
CA PRO A 315 -6.30 -13.81 -18.54
C PRO A 315 -7.57 -14.62 -18.83
N GLN A 316 -7.79 -15.72 -18.11
CA GLN A 316 -9.00 -16.54 -18.27
C GLN A 316 -10.29 -15.84 -17.80
N THR A 317 -10.19 -14.81 -16.97
CA THR A 317 -11.34 -14.06 -16.45
C THR A 317 -11.76 -12.94 -17.42
N ALA A 318 -10.81 -12.38 -18.19
CA ALA A 318 -11.04 -11.26 -19.08
C ALA A 318 -12.18 -11.50 -20.10
N PRO A 319 -12.33 -12.67 -20.74
CA PRO A 319 -13.43 -12.90 -21.68
C PRO A 319 -14.82 -12.77 -21.06
N ASN A 320 -14.96 -13.05 -19.77
CA ASN A 320 -16.25 -12.95 -19.06
C ASN A 320 -16.68 -11.49 -18.82
N LEU A 321 -15.78 -10.53 -19.06
CA LEU A 321 -16.02 -9.11 -18.91
C LEU A 321 -16.42 -8.39 -20.19
N LEU A 322 -16.41 -9.07 -21.35
CA LEU A 322 -16.63 -8.43 -22.66
C LEU A 322 -17.97 -7.68 -22.79
N GLY A 323 -18.99 -8.02 -22.01
CA GLY A 323 -20.28 -7.30 -22.00
C GLY A 323 -20.30 -6.05 -21.10
N ALA A 324 -19.33 -5.91 -20.23
CA ALA A 324 -19.26 -4.85 -19.21
C ALA A 324 -18.17 -3.81 -19.48
N LEU A 325 -17.29 -4.07 -20.46
CA LEU A 325 -16.15 -3.23 -20.76
C LEU A 325 -16.33 -2.46 -22.05
N LEU A 326 -15.82 -1.24 -22.06
CA LEU A 326 -15.71 -0.40 -23.25
C LEU A 326 -14.32 -0.59 -23.85
N VAL A 327 -14.26 -0.65 -25.18
CA VAL A 327 -12.98 -0.64 -25.91
C VAL A 327 -12.74 0.79 -26.38
N THR A 328 -11.70 1.40 -25.90
CA THR A 328 -11.25 2.70 -26.41
C THR A 328 -10.00 2.50 -27.25
N ASP A 329 -9.98 3.14 -28.44
CA ASP A 329 -8.79 3.21 -29.28
C ASP A 329 -8.25 4.64 -29.15
N ASP A 330 -7.23 4.80 -28.35
CA ASP A 330 -6.54 6.08 -28.19
C ASP A 330 -5.14 5.92 -28.80
N ALA A 331 -4.91 6.58 -29.93
CA ALA A 331 -3.65 6.57 -30.67
C ALA A 331 -3.16 5.18 -31.14
N GLY A 332 -4.06 4.24 -31.42
CA GLY A 332 -3.73 2.90 -31.92
C GLY A 332 -3.47 1.86 -30.81
N VAL A 333 -3.72 2.20 -29.56
CA VAL A 333 -3.66 1.26 -28.43
C VAL A 333 -5.08 0.90 -28.02
N VAL A 334 -5.43 -0.38 -28.15
CA VAL A 334 -6.73 -0.90 -27.66
C VAL A 334 -6.63 -1.07 -26.16
N GLN A 335 -7.46 -0.35 -25.43
CA GLN A 335 -7.58 -0.51 -23.98
C GLN A 335 -8.97 -1.01 -23.63
N LEU A 336 -9.06 -1.95 -22.69
CA LEU A 336 -10.33 -2.30 -22.05
C LEU A 336 -10.51 -1.39 -20.83
N VAL A 337 -11.60 -0.66 -20.82
CA VAL A 337 -11.93 0.23 -19.71
C VAL A 337 -13.33 -0.05 -19.19
N THR A 338 -13.53 0.18 -17.93
CA THR A 338 -14.84 0.14 -17.31
C THR A 338 -15.64 1.39 -17.67
N ILE A 339 -16.90 1.43 -17.24
CA ILE A 339 -17.76 2.61 -17.45
C ILE A 339 -17.23 3.87 -16.75
N LEU A 340 -16.53 3.71 -15.63
CA LEU A 340 -15.88 4.80 -14.90
C LEU A 340 -14.50 5.19 -15.46
N GLY A 341 -14.01 4.45 -16.46
CA GLY A 341 -12.75 4.75 -17.14
C GLY A 341 -11.53 4.06 -16.53
N ASN A 342 -11.72 3.15 -15.57
CA ASN A 342 -10.63 2.34 -15.02
C ASN A 342 -10.11 1.34 -16.04
N ILE A 343 -8.79 1.20 -16.15
CA ILE A 343 -8.15 0.33 -17.13
C ILE A 343 -8.19 -1.12 -16.64
N VAL A 344 -8.59 -2.06 -17.51
CA VAL A 344 -8.55 -3.48 -17.18
C VAL A 344 -7.29 -4.12 -17.76
N VAL A 345 -6.50 -4.72 -16.90
CA VAL A 345 -5.24 -5.39 -17.21
C VAL A 345 -5.42 -6.90 -17.02
N ALA A 346 -5.10 -7.66 -18.06
CA ALA A 346 -5.14 -9.12 -18.05
C ALA A 346 -3.80 -9.67 -18.54
N ASP A 347 -2.79 -9.60 -17.67
CA ASP A 347 -1.42 -9.98 -18.03
C ASP A 347 -1.20 -11.49 -17.98
N SER A 348 -0.36 -11.99 -18.89
CA SER A 348 0.01 -13.42 -18.96
C SER A 348 0.82 -13.92 -17.76
N GLY A 349 1.35 -13.02 -16.96
CA GLY A 349 2.03 -13.30 -15.68
C GLY A 349 1.07 -13.47 -14.51
N TYR A 350 -0.19 -13.06 -14.64
CA TYR A 350 -1.19 -13.13 -13.57
C TYR A 350 -1.74 -14.54 -13.41
N ASP A 351 -1.59 -15.13 -12.24
CA ASP A 351 -1.97 -16.52 -11.97
C ASP A 351 -3.27 -16.68 -11.16
N GLY A 352 -3.86 -15.57 -10.70
CA GLY A 352 -5.13 -15.58 -9.98
C GLY A 352 -5.05 -15.91 -8.50
N THR A 353 -3.85 -15.98 -7.93
CA THR A 353 -3.67 -16.12 -6.47
C THR A 353 -4.21 -14.90 -5.73
N GLY A 354 -4.72 -15.15 -4.52
CA GLY A 354 -5.24 -14.13 -3.61
C GLY A 354 -4.20 -13.60 -2.63
N PRO A 355 -4.63 -12.73 -1.69
CA PRO A 355 -3.78 -12.24 -0.62
C PRO A 355 -3.03 -13.37 0.09
N GLY A 356 -1.74 -13.15 0.38
CA GLY A 356 -0.86 -14.19 0.92
C GLY A 356 -0.54 -15.32 -0.06
N ASN A 357 -0.72 -15.10 -1.36
CA ASN A 357 -0.58 -16.09 -2.43
C ASN A 357 -1.54 -17.30 -2.28
N GLU A 358 -2.72 -17.09 -1.68
CA GLU A 358 -3.76 -18.11 -1.57
C GLU A 358 -4.22 -18.56 -2.97
N ALA A 359 -4.16 -19.87 -3.24
CA ALA A 359 -4.69 -20.42 -4.49
C ALA A 359 -6.22 -20.31 -4.51
N PRO A 360 -6.84 -19.81 -5.59
CA PRO A 360 -8.30 -19.75 -5.66
C PRO A 360 -8.91 -21.14 -5.71
N SER A 361 -10.05 -21.32 -5.03
CA SER A 361 -10.85 -22.55 -5.17
C SER A 361 -11.43 -22.68 -6.58
N ALA A 362 -11.73 -23.92 -7.03
CA ALA A 362 -12.35 -24.13 -8.34
C ALA A 362 -13.66 -23.33 -8.48
N GLY A 363 -13.81 -22.62 -9.59
CA GLY A 363 -14.95 -21.74 -9.84
C GLY A 363 -14.85 -20.34 -9.22
N TYR A 364 -13.72 -19.98 -8.62
CA TYR A 364 -13.45 -18.67 -8.08
C TYR A 364 -12.18 -18.08 -8.68
N ALA A 365 -12.07 -16.76 -8.62
CA ALA A 365 -10.86 -16.02 -8.96
C ALA A 365 -10.66 -14.86 -8.00
N TRP A 366 -9.42 -14.40 -7.87
CA TRP A 366 -9.10 -13.14 -7.25
C TRP A 366 -8.94 -12.07 -8.33
N ILE A 367 -9.47 -10.90 -8.06
CA ILE A 367 -9.29 -9.70 -8.87
C ILE A 367 -8.81 -8.58 -7.96
N TYR A 368 -7.97 -7.71 -8.48
CA TYR A 368 -7.39 -6.62 -7.71
C TYR A 368 -7.69 -5.28 -8.35
N ALA A 369 -7.62 -4.24 -7.55
CA ALA A 369 -7.66 -2.87 -8.01
C ALA A 369 -6.52 -2.07 -7.36
N THR A 370 -5.87 -1.25 -8.16
CA THR A 370 -4.81 -0.34 -7.72
C THR A 370 -5.01 1.02 -8.35
N ASP A 371 -4.30 2.01 -7.86
CA ASP A 371 -4.04 3.23 -8.63
C ASP A 371 -3.24 2.91 -9.89
N LEU A 372 -2.89 3.94 -10.67
CA LEU A 372 -2.15 3.77 -11.92
C LEU A 372 -0.77 3.17 -11.63
N VAL A 373 -0.41 2.16 -12.42
CA VAL A 373 0.87 1.46 -12.29
C VAL A 373 1.89 2.06 -13.25
N THR A 374 3.08 2.30 -12.76
CA THR A 374 4.23 2.70 -13.57
C THR A 374 5.18 1.52 -13.73
N VAL A 375 5.54 1.21 -14.98
CA VAL A 375 6.52 0.15 -15.29
C VAL A 375 7.74 0.77 -15.93
N ARG A 376 8.91 0.44 -15.40
CA ARG A 376 10.21 0.84 -15.94
C ARG A 376 11.01 -0.39 -16.35
N THR A 377 11.70 -0.29 -17.48
CA THR A 377 12.63 -1.31 -17.98
C THR A 377 13.88 -0.64 -18.51
N ASP A 378 15.02 -1.26 -18.23
CA ASP A 378 16.32 -0.87 -18.77
C ASP A 378 16.56 -1.47 -20.17
N ASP A 379 17.56 -0.96 -20.87
CA ASP A 379 18.00 -1.54 -22.13
C ASP A 379 18.60 -2.95 -21.94
N PRO A 380 18.39 -3.86 -22.90
CA PRO A 380 18.91 -5.22 -22.78
C PRO A 380 20.42 -5.25 -22.87
N VAL A 381 21.06 -5.97 -21.95
CA VAL A 381 22.50 -6.22 -21.97
C VAL A 381 22.74 -7.69 -22.30
N LEU A 382 23.68 -7.93 -23.18
CA LEU A 382 24.11 -9.26 -23.61
C LEU A 382 25.46 -9.63 -22.98
N ILE A 383 25.54 -10.80 -22.39
CA ILE A 383 26.74 -11.33 -21.75
C ILE A 383 27.03 -12.72 -22.33
N PRO A 384 28.24 -12.97 -22.78
CA PRO A 384 29.35 -12.04 -22.96
C PRO A 384 29.18 -11.15 -24.20
N ASP A 385 30.03 -10.12 -24.30
CA ASP A 385 29.98 -9.16 -25.40
C ASP A 385 30.43 -9.74 -26.75
N THR A 386 31.26 -10.75 -26.72
CA THR A 386 31.85 -11.33 -27.95
C THR A 386 31.51 -12.79 -28.13
N LEU A 387 31.43 -13.23 -29.39
CA LEU A 387 31.26 -14.65 -29.72
C LEU A 387 32.41 -15.52 -29.22
N ALA A 388 33.63 -14.99 -29.18
CA ALA A 388 34.79 -15.73 -28.74
C ALA A 388 34.71 -16.12 -27.26
N GLU A 389 34.11 -15.24 -26.44
CA GLU A 389 33.86 -15.50 -25.02
C GLU A 389 32.62 -16.38 -24.80
N ALA A 390 31.62 -16.28 -25.68
CA ALA A 390 30.42 -17.09 -25.64
C ALA A 390 30.65 -18.55 -26.04
N LEU A 391 31.76 -18.82 -26.75
CA LEU A 391 32.05 -20.15 -27.28
C LEU A 391 32.75 -21.03 -26.24
N ASP A 392 32.02 -21.99 -25.70
CA ASP A 392 32.63 -23.07 -24.92
C ASP A 392 33.30 -24.11 -25.86
N ARG A 393 34.61 -24.19 -25.81
CA ARG A 393 35.42 -25.08 -26.63
C ARG A 393 35.54 -26.48 -26.02
N GLY A 394 34.63 -26.88 -25.16
CA GLY A 394 34.58 -28.24 -24.66
C GLY A 394 35.38 -28.50 -23.38
N GLN A 395 35.73 -27.46 -22.62
CA GLN A 395 36.37 -27.61 -21.32
C GLN A 395 35.49 -28.31 -20.27
N ASN A 396 34.17 -28.26 -20.47
CA ASN A 396 33.16 -28.89 -19.58
C ASN A 396 32.47 -30.12 -20.23
N GLY A 397 33.06 -30.74 -21.23
CA GLY A 397 32.50 -31.93 -21.88
C GLY A 397 31.34 -31.68 -22.85
N GLN A 398 30.98 -30.44 -23.13
CA GLN A 398 29.99 -30.02 -24.10
C GLN A 398 30.68 -29.37 -25.32
N PRO A 399 30.90 -30.09 -26.42
CA PRO A 399 31.69 -29.58 -27.52
C PRO A 399 30.97 -28.44 -28.26
N ASN A 400 31.67 -27.33 -28.42
CA ASN A 400 31.27 -26.21 -29.29
C ASN A 400 29.86 -25.65 -29.00
N ARG A 401 29.58 -25.35 -27.76
CA ARG A 401 28.33 -24.67 -27.36
C ARG A 401 28.55 -23.16 -27.32
N ILE A 402 27.63 -22.42 -27.89
CA ILE A 402 27.59 -20.95 -27.78
C ILE A 402 26.48 -20.63 -26.81
N THR A 403 26.80 -19.81 -25.80
CA THR A 403 25.83 -19.39 -24.79
C THR A 403 25.88 -17.86 -24.68
N PHE A 404 24.72 -17.24 -24.89
CA PHE A 404 24.50 -15.82 -24.58
C PHE A 404 23.45 -15.71 -23.49
N ARG A 405 23.72 -14.88 -22.53
CA ARG A 405 22.75 -14.42 -21.53
C ARG A 405 22.32 -13.02 -21.89
N ALA A 406 21.03 -12.80 -22.02
CA ALA A 406 20.43 -11.48 -22.17
C ALA A 406 19.73 -11.12 -20.86
N GLU A 407 19.92 -9.89 -20.41
CA GLU A 407 19.36 -9.43 -19.16
C GLU A 407 18.94 -7.96 -19.22
N ARG A 408 17.93 -7.60 -18.43
CA ARG A 408 17.52 -6.21 -18.19
C ARG A 408 16.95 -6.05 -16.79
N PHE A 409 17.11 -4.87 -16.22
CA PHE A 409 16.38 -4.50 -15.02
C PHE A 409 14.95 -4.11 -15.34
N ALA A 410 14.04 -4.39 -14.41
CA ALA A 410 12.65 -4.00 -14.48
C ALA A 410 12.14 -3.64 -13.09
N ALA A 411 11.19 -2.71 -13.01
CA ALA A 411 10.43 -2.42 -11.81
C ALA A 411 8.98 -2.10 -12.20
N ALA A 412 8.03 -2.44 -11.32
CA ALA A 412 6.65 -2.02 -11.42
C ALA A 412 6.26 -1.39 -10.08
N THR A 413 5.70 -0.18 -10.11
CA THR A 413 5.38 0.60 -8.91
C THR A 413 3.94 1.07 -8.97
N PHE A 414 3.29 1.15 -7.82
CA PHE A 414 1.94 1.69 -7.64
C PHE A 414 1.77 2.22 -6.23
N ASP A 415 0.79 3.09 -6.01
CA ASP A 415 0.49 3.60 -4.68
C ASP A 415 -0.18 2.51 -3.83
N ALA A 416 0.47 2.15 -2.72
CA ALA A 416 -0.03 1.15 -1.79
C ALA A 416 -1.29 1.61 -1.01
N GLY A 417 -1.57 2.91 -0.97
CA GLY A 417 -2.75 3.46 -0.30
C GLY A 417 -4.06 3.05 -0.98
N CYS A 418 -4.04 2.78 -2.29
CA CYS A 418 -5.18 2.37 -3.10
C CYS A 418 -4.99 0.93 -3.63
N HIS A 419 -4.96 -0.05 -2.74
CA HIS A 419 -4.71 -1.45 -3.08
C HIS A 419 -5.80 -2.35 -2.49
N PHE A 420 -6.66 -2.87 -3.37
CA PHE A 420 -7.83 -3.65 -2.99
C PHE A 420 -7.86 -5.01 -3.68
N ALA A 421 -8.38 -6.02 -2.98
CA ALA A 421 -8.64 -7.35 -3.50
C ALA A 421 -10.10 -7.74 -3.31
N CYS A 422 -10.65 -8.49 -4.27
CA CYS A 422 -11.97 -9.09 -4.14
C CYS A 422 -11.95 -10.51 -4.73
N LYS A 423 -12.37 -11.49 -3.92
CA LYS A 423 -12.65 -12.84 -4.42
C LYS A 423 -13.99 -12.84 -5.13
N VAL A 424 -14.05 -13.42 -6.30
CA VAL A 424 -15.25 -13.46 -7.15
C VAL A 424 -15.57 -14.87 -7.59
N GLN A 425 -16.86 -15.14 -7.79
CA GLN A 425 -17.31 -16.36 -8.41
C GLN A 425 -17.28 -16.19 -9.92
N LEU A 426 -16.65 -17.13 -10.62
CA LEU A 426 -16.69 -17.21 -12.06
C LEU A 426 -17.99 -17.93 -12.45
N ASP A 427 -18.78 -17.30 -13.32
CA ASP A 427 -19.97 -17.94 -13.87
C ASP A 427 -19.56 -19.20 -14.62
N SER A 428 -20.21 -20.31 -14.30
CA SER A 428 -20.00 -21.64 -14.91
C SER A 428 -20.71 -21.76 -16.26
#